data_70e5f914c60b784979f4dfa3f424f008
#
_entry.id   70e5f914c60b784979f4dfa3f424f008
#
_cell.length_a   1.000
_cell.length_b   1.000
_cell.length_c   1.000
_cell.angle_alpha   90.00
_cell.angle_beta   90.00
_cell.angle_gamma   90.00
#
_symmetry.space_group_name_H-M   'P 1'
#
loop_
_entity.id
_entity.type
_entity.pdbx_description
1 polymer ?
#
loop_
_entity_poly.entity_id
_entity_poly.type
_entity_poly.pdbx_seq_one_letter_code
_entity_poly.pdbx_strand_id
1 'polypeptide(L)'
;MVRPDRELIWRALLAMQRHAWEQGVASHAALDAGDLDLARALARDAMVRQDEDGQLGATGDGGLVNSGALLEAVALLAREGEPGAAQALERQRWWLLRWSPRDDSGVLWHLRGLEEVWVDSIYMAVPALVATADFAPADMQYRMHREHLWDPATGLYGHRRNTVTGEAVRMVPWATGNGWAAAGIARALRLGGDGTPAEMRGRWQSQTRDLLEQCARFERPDGRFHDVLDDPTTFVDGTAGLMLAYAAFTGVADGWLDETFAERAERWMDAALAHVDANGLVQEVCGAPHFDRQGTSAEAQAFALLTLSARDRLA
;
A
#
# COMPACT_ATOMS: atom_id res chain seq x y z
N MET A 1 11.32 5.65 -24.21
CA MET A 1 12.00 4.50 -23.57
C MET A 1 11.24 3.23 -23.93
N VAL A 2 11.90 2.08 -24.16
CA VAL A 2 11.19 0.79 -24.33
C VAL A 2 10.68 0.39 -22.95
N ARG A 3 9.36 0.18 -22.83
CA ARG A 3 8.78 -0.24 -21.56
C ARG A 3 9.21 -1.68 -21.23
N PRO A 4 9.45 -1.98 -19.94
CA PRO A 4 9.79 -3.33 -19.53
C PRO A 4 8.64 -4.30 -19.83
N ASP A 5 8.99 -5.55 -20.06
CA ASP A 5 8.02 -6.63 -20.28
C ASP A 5 7.27 -6.92 -18.97
N ARG A 6 5.96 -6.66 -18.98
CA ARG A 6 5.08 -6.88 -17.81
C ARG A 6 5.07 -8.37 -17.40
N GLU A 7 5.19 -9.29 -18.34
CA GLU A 7 5.19 -10.72 -18.03
C GLU A 7 6.42 -11.11 -17.18
N LEU A 8 7.59 -10.52 -17.49
CA LEU A 8 8.78 -10.75 -16.68
C LEU A 8 8.64 -10.15 -15.27
N ILE A 9 8.04 -8.96 -15.15
CA ILE A 9 7.76 -8.35 -13.83
C ILE A 9 6.80 -9.24 -13.03
N TRP A 10 5.74 -9.79 -13.67
CA TRP A 10 4.83 -10.73 -13.02
C TRP A 10 5.54 -11.98 -12.52
N ARG A 11 6.39 -12.60 -13.34
CA ARG A 11 7.17 -13.78 -12.95
C ARG A 11 8.06 -13.49 -11.74
N ALA A 12 8.72 -12.34 -11.73
CA ALA A 12 9.55 -11.91 -10.62
C ALA A 12 8.72 -11.72 -9.35
N LEU A 13 7.58 -11.02 -9.42
CA LEU A 13 6.67 -10.82 -8.29
C LEU A 13 6.20 -12.15 -7.70
N LEU A 14 5.70 -13.06 -8.53
CA LEU A 14 5.17 -14.36 -8.07
C LEU A 14 6.27 -15.25 -7.48
N ALA A 15 7.52 -15.11 -7.95
CA ALA A 15 8.66 -15.81 -7.39
C ALA A 15 9.13 -15.22 -6.05
N MET A 16 8.89 -13.93 -5.81
CA MET A 16 9.39 -13.22 -4.62
C MET A 16 8.40 -13.22 -3.45
N GLN A 17 7.10 -13.09 -3.71
CA GLN A 17 6.10 -12.92 -2.65
C GLN A 17 6.06 -14.14 -1.71
N ARG A 18 6.04 -13.86 -0.39
CA ARG A 18 6.10 -14.84 0.71
C ARG A 18 5.10 -14.52 1.81
N HIS A 19 5.12 -13.27 2.27
CA HIS A 19 4.31 -12.79 3.38
C HIS A 19 2.89 -12.41 2.94
N ALA A 20 1.97 -12.35 3.91
CA ALA A 20 0.57 -11.99 3.65
C ALA A 20 0.43 -10.65 2.92
N TRP A 21 1.19 -9.63 3.32
CA TRP A 21 1.17 -8.32 2.68
C TRP A 21 1.74 -8.34 1.26
N GLU A 22 2.81 -9.13 1.00
CA GLU A 22 3.39 -9.30 -0.35
C GLU A 22 2.40 -9.97 -1.30
N GLN A 23 1.73 -11.04 -0.83
CA GLN A 23 0.66 -11.70 -1.57
C GLN A 23 -0.54 -10.76 -1.76
N GLY A 24 -0.84 -9.93 -0.76
CA GLY A 24 -1.89 -8.92 -0.83
C GLY A 24 -1.65 -7.90 -1.93
N VAL A 25 -0.47 -7.29 -2.00
CA VAL A 25 -0.16 -6.33 -3.08
C VAL A 25 -0.07 -7.01 -4.44
N ALA A 26 0.35 -8.28 -4.51
CA ALA A 26 0.29 -9.07 -5.75
C ALA A 26 -1.17 -9.29 -6.20
N SER A 27 -2.09 -9.58 -5.27
CA SER A 27 -3.51 -9.72 -5.57
C SER A 27 -4.13 -8.40 -6.05
N HIS A 28 -3.72 -7.27 -5.46
CA HIS A 28 -4.13 -5.95 -5.91
C HIS A 28 -3.65 -5.66 -7.34
N ALA A 29 -2.41 -6.02 -7.67
CA ALA A 29 -1.89 -5.88 -9.02
C ALA A 29 -2.67 -6.73 -10.03
N ALA A 30 -3.06 -7.97 -9.66
CA ALA A 30 -3.89 -8.82 -10.50
C ALA A 30 -5.29 -8.25 -10.73
N LEU A 31 -5.94 -7.74 -9.66
CA LEU A 31 -7.24 -7.08 -9.74
C LEU A 31 -7.21 -5.85 -10.66
N ASP A 32 -6.18 -5.01 -10.51
CA ASP A 32 -6.04 -3.77 -11.29
C ASP A 32 -5.67 -4.03 -12.75
N ALA A 33 -4.96 -5.13 -13.04
CA ALA A 33 -4.67 -5.59 -14.39
C ALA A 33 -5.85 -6.33 -15.07
N GLY A 34 -6.92 -6.63 -14.34
CA GLY A 34 -8.04 -7.42 -14.83
C GLY A 34 -7.74 -8.93 -14.94
N ASP A 35 -6.61 -9.40 -14.38
CA ASP A 35 -6.29 -10.83 -14.30
C ASP A 35 -7.02 -11.46 -13.10
N LEU A 36 -8.34 -11.66 -13.29
CA LEU A 36 -9.19 -12.19 -12.23
C LEU A 36 -8.87 -13.65 -11.89
N ASP A 37 -8.30 -14.42 -12.81
CA ASP A 37 -7.92 -15.81 -12.53
C ASP A 37 -6.73 -15.87 -11.57
N LEU A 38 -5.74 -15.03 -11.77
CA LEU A 38 -4.63 -14.90 -10.83
C LEU A 38 -5.10 -14.34 -9.48
N ALA A 39 -5.96 -13.30 -9.48
CA ALA A 39 -6.52 -12.76 -8.24
C ALA A 39 -7.29 -13.83 -7.44
N ARG A 40 -8.09 -14.66 -8.11
CA ARG A 40 -8.79 -15.81 -7.48
C ARG A 40 -7.81 -16.85 -6.93
N ALA A 41 -6.75 -17.17 -7.65
CA ALA A 41 -5.74 -18.13 -7.20
C ALA A 41 -5.04 -17.65 -5.93
N LEU A 42 -4.61 -16.38 -5.88
CA LEU A 42 -3.99 -15.76 -4.72
C LEU A 42 -4.95 -15.70 -3.52
N ALA A 43 -6.23 -15.37 -3.78
CA ALA A 43 -7.26 -15.34 -2.73
C ALA A 43 -7.55 -16.73 -2.14
N ARG A 44 -7.61 -17.78 -2.98
CA ARG A 44 -7.79 -19.17 -2.51
C ARG A 44 -6.62 -19.64 -1.66
N ASP A 45 -5.38 -19.35 -2.09
CA ASP A 45 -4.20 -19.66 -1.28
C ASP A 45 -4.21 -18.92 0.06
N ALA A 46 -4.62 -17.65 0.07
CA ALA A 46 -4.77 -16.89 1.30
C ALA A 46 -5.81 -17.48 2.25
N MET A 47 -6.95 -17.98 1.72
CA MET A 47 -7.98 -18.67 2.51
C MET A 47 -7.48 -19.99 3.09
N VAL A 48 -6.72 -20.78 2.32
CA VAL A 48 -6.12 -22.04 2.80
C VAL A 48 -5.16 -21.81 3.96
N ARG A 49 -4.47 -20.68 3.95
CA ARG A 49 -3.52 -20.28 5.00
C ARG A 49 -4.14 -19.36 6.07
N GLN A 50 -5.46 -19.26 6.15
CA GLN A 50 -6.10 -18.47 7.20
C GLN A 50 -5.90 -19.14 8.57
N ASP A 51 -5.31 -18.41 9.52
CA ASP A 51 -5.01 -18.92 10.86
C ASP A 51 -6.22 -18.96 11.80
N GLU A 52 -5.99 -19.41 13.04
CA GLU A 52 -7.04 -19.50 14.07
C GLU A 52 -7.57 -18.13 14.50
N ASP A 53 -6.72 -17.09 14.46
CA ASP A 53 -7.09 -15.70 14.73
C ASP A 53 -7.95 -15.09 13.61
N GLY A 54 -7.96 -15.70 12.43
CA GLY A 54 -8.73 -15.25 11.27
C GLY A 54 -7.92 -14.44 10.27
N GLN A 55 -6.59 -14.36 10.42
CA GLN A 55 -5.72 -13.66 9.51
C GLN A 55 -5.50 -14.47 8.22
N LEU A 56 -5.81 -13.88 7.08
CA LEU A 56 -5.61 -14.46 5.75
C LEU A 56 -4.12 -14.57 5.41
N GLY A 57 -3.72 -15.61 4.69
CA GLY A 57 -2.37 -15.76 4.18
C GLY A 57 -1.30 -15.82 5.27
N ALA A 58 -1.64 -16.25 6.48
CA ALA A 58 -0.74 -16.24 7.62
C ALA A 58 0.56 -17.00 7.36
N THR A 59 1.68 -16.38 7.70
CA THR A 59 3.04 -16.93 7.53
C THR A 59 3.82 -16.97 8.83
N GLY A 60 3.20 -16.55 9.95
CA GLY A 60 3.86 -16.49 11.25
C GLY A 60 4.86 -15.32 11.39
N ASP A 61 4.77 -14.31 10.51
CA ASP A 61 5.64 -13.12 10.52
C ASP A 61 5.32 -12.12 11.64
N GLY A 62 4.27 -12.36 12.41
CA GLY A 62 3.82 -11.49 13.49
C GLY A 62 3.05 -10.24 13.04
N GLY A 63 2.79 -10.08 11.75
CA GLY A 63 2.03 -8.95 11.22
C GLY A 63 0.59 -8.95 11.73
N LEU A 64 0.12 -7.83 12.28
CA LEU A 64 -1.24 -7.70 12.81
C LEU A 64 -2.22 -7.13 11.77
N VAL A 65 -1.74 -6.36 10.82
CA VAL A 65 -2.54 -5.70 9.77
C VAL A 65 -2.25 -6.23 8.37
N ASN A 66 -1.14 -6.91 8.18
CA ASN A 66 -0.60 -7.36 6.89
C ASN A 66 -1.60 -8.16 6.05
N SER A 67 -2.35 -9.05 6.69
CA SER A 67 -3.39 -9.87 6.09
C SER A 67 -4.59 -9.06 5.55
N GLY A 68 -4.73 -7.79 5.97
CA GLY A 68 -5.75 -6.88 5.46
C GLY A 68 -5.64 -6.68 3.94
N ALA A 69 -4.43 -6.62 3.39
CA ALA A 69 -4.21 -6.46 1.96
C ALA A 69 -4.83 -7.58 1.10
N LEU A 70 -5.12 -8.76 1.67
CA LEU A 70 -5.76 -9.88 0.97
C LEU A 70 -7.29 -9.79 0.94
N LEU A 71 -7.88 -8.90 1.74
CA LEU A 71 -9.31 -8.88 1.99
C LEU A 71 -10.11 -8.53 0.74
N GLU A 72 -9.59 -7.64 -0.12
CA GLU A 72 -10.24 -7.27 -1.39
C GLU A 72 -10.39 -8.46 -2.35
N ALA A 73 -9.33 -9.27 -2.51
CA ALA A 73 -9.37 -10.44 -3.38
C ALA A 73 -10.28 -11.54 -2.83
N VAL A 74 -10.32 -11.75 -1.51
CA VAL A 74 -11.26 -12.69 -0.88
C VAL A 74 -12.69 -12.17 -0.96
N ALA A 75 -12.92 -10.87 -0.90
CA ALA A 75 -14.24 -10.27 -1.13
C ALA A 75 -14.75 -10.51 -2.57
N LEU A 76 -13.87 -10.58 -3.58
CA LEU A 76 -14.23 -11.01 -4.92
C LEU A 76 -14.79 -12.44 -4.91
N LEU A 77 -14.07 -13.40 -4.29
CA LEU A 77 -14.52 -14.78 -4.19
C LEU A 77 -15.85 -14.91 -3.44
N ALA A 78 -16.03 -14.14 -2.36
CA ALA A 78 -17.28 -14.13 -1.61
C ALA A 78 -18.46 -13.64 -2.44
N ARG A 79 -18.28 -12.60 -3.27
CA ARG A 79 -19.31 -12.10 -4.21
C ARG A 79 -19.63 -13.12 -5.30
N GLU A 80 -18.68 -13.92 -5.71
CA GLU A 80 -18.84 -14.99 -6.71
C GLU A 80 -19.46 -16.27 -6.12
N GLY A 81 -19.66 -16.34 -4.80
CA GLY A 81 -20.24 -17.48 -4.12
C GLY A 81 -19.26 -18.64 -3.91
N GLU A 82 -17.95 -18.39 -3.94
CA GLU A 82 -16.95 -19.42 -3.66
C GLU A 82 -17.14 -20.01 -2.27
N PRO A 83 -17.17 -21.35 -2.12
CA PRO A 83 -17.38 -22.00 -0.83
C PRO A 83 -16.34 -21.56 0.22
N GLY A 84 -16.80 -21.15 1.39
CA GLY A 84 -15.96 -20.71 2.51
C GLY A 84 -15.45 -19.26 2.41
N ALA A 85 -15.53 -18.60 1.24
CA ALA A 85 -14.99 -17.26 1.07
C ALA A 85 -15.70 -16.21 1.93
N ALA A 86 -17.02 -16.27 2.04
CA ALA A 86 -17.77 -15.36 2.91
C ALA A 86 -17.38 -15.52 4.39
N GLN A 87 -17.15 -16.75 4.85
CA GLN A 87 -16.70 -17.01 6.22
C GLN A 87 -15.26 -16.53 6.44
N ALA A 88 -14.37 -16.78 5.49
CA ALA A 88 -12.97 -16.33 5.57
C ALA A 88 -12.88 -14.80 5.60
N LEU A 89 -13.65 -14.14 4.73
CA LEU A 89 -13.80 -12.69 4.70
C LEU A 89 -14.24 -12.12 6.05
N GLU A 90 -15.29 -12.69 6.63
CA GLU A 90 -15.85 -12.23 7.89
C GLU A 90 -14.89 -12.43 9.07
N ARG A 91 -14.15 -13.53 9.12
CA ARG A 91 -13.11 -13.75 10.14
C ARG A 91 -12.00 -12.72 10.06
N GLN A 92 -11.47 -12.43 8.86
CA GLN A 92 -10.45 -11.40 8.67
C GLN A 92 -10.99 -9.99 9.00
N ARG A 93 -12.23 -9.70 8.61
CA ARG A 93 -12.89 -8.44 8.95
C ARG A 93 -13.01 -8.27 10.47
N TRP A 94 -13.46 -9.29 11.21
CA TRP A 94 -13.55 -9.26 12.67
C TRP A 94 -12.19 -9.16 13.34
N TRP A 95 -11.15 -9.77 12.76
CA TRP A 95 -9.79 -9.56 13.21
C TRP A 95 -9.45 -8.07 13.24
N LEU A 96 -9.60 -7.36 12.13
CA LEU A 96 -9.31 -5.93 12.05
C LEU A 96 -10.22 -5.07 12.94
N LEU A 97 -11.51 -5.41 13.04
CA LEU A 97 -12.46 -4.59 13.77
C LEU A 97 -12.41 -4.78 15.29
N ARG A 98 -12.06 -5.99 15.79
CA ARG A 98 -12.27 -6.36 17.19
C ARG A 98 -11.08 -7.03 17.86
N TRP A 99 -10.41 -7.96 17.21
CA TRP A 99 -9.50 -8.88 17.88
C TRP A 99 -8.03 -8.51 17.75
N SER A 100 -7.64 -7.83 16.67
CA SER A 100 -6.26 -7.38 16.49
C SER A 100 -5.85 -6.43 17.61
N PRO A 101 -4.66 -6.60 18.19
CA PRO A 101 -4.10 -5.70 19.20
C PRO A 101 -4.08 -4.25 18.74
N ARG A 102 -4.40 -3.34 19.67
CA ARG A 102 -4.53 -1.91 19.44
C ARG A 102 -4.32 -1.14 20.73
N ASP A 103 -4.12 0.17 20.61
CA ASP A 103 -4.07 1.03 21.78
C ASP A 103 -5.46 1.45 22.30
N ASP A 104 -5.50 2.27 23.36
CA ASP A 104 -6.75 2.76 23.97
C ASP A 104 -7.56 3.67 23.02
N SER A 105 -6.95 4.29 22.01
CA SER A 105 -7.64 5.08 20.98
C SER A 105 -8.30 4.21 19.91
N GLY A 106 -7.94 2.92 19.87
CA GLY A 106 -8.41 1.95 18.89
C GLY A 106 -7.53 1.83 17.65
N VAL A 107 -6.38 2.52 17.58
CA VAL A 107 -5.46 2.38 16.45
C VAL A 107 -4.75 1.03 16.50
N LEU A 108 -4.73 0.33 15.37
CA LEU A 108 -4.11 -0.99 15.23
C LEU A 108 -2.59 -0.89 15.32
N TRP A 109 -1.97 -1.76 16.11
CA TRP A 109 -0.52 -1.95 16.08
C TRP A 109 -0.11 -2.76 14.84
N HIS A 110 1.12 -2.56 14.40
CA HIS A 110 1.61 -3.19 13.17
C HIS A 110 2.09 -4.63 13.38
N LEU A 111 2.87 -4.87 14.43
CA LEU A 111 3.45 -6.17 14.74
C LEU A 111 3.07 -6.66 16.14
N ARG A 112 2.90 -7.97 16.27
CA ARG A 112 2.64 -8.63 17.53
C ARG A 112 3.82 -8.43 18.49
N GLY A 113 3.52 -7.99 19.70
CA GLY A 113 4.52 -7.74 20.74
C GLY A 113 5.21 -6.38 20.65
N LEU A 114 4.85 -5.55 19.66
CA LEU A 114 5.24 -4.15 19.56
C LEU A 114 3.99 -3.26 19.66
N GLU A 115 4.02 -2.33 20.58
CA GLU A 115 2.93 -1.34 20.78
C GLU A 115 3.11 -0.15 19.83
N GLU A 116 3.37 -0.45 18.55
CA GLU A 116 3.77 0.53 17.57
C GLU A 116 2.77 0.65 16.42
N VAL A 117 2.51 1.89 16.01
CA VAL A 117 1.89 2.20 14.72
C VAL A 117 2.98 2.45 13.70
N TRP A 118 2.79 1.91 12.50
CA TRP A 118 3.67 2.09 11.35
C TRP A 118 2.87 2.70 10.20
N VAL A 119 3.51 3.52 9.38
CA VAL A 119 2.84 4.26 8.30
C VAL A 119 2.25 3.34 7.22
N ASP A 120 2.89 2.23 6.93
CA ASP A 120 2.43 1.21 5.97
C ASP A 120 1.14 0.50 6.40
N SER A 121 0.81 0.50 7.71
CA SER A 121 -0.50 0.04 8.19
C SER A 121 -1.68 0.77 7.54
N ILE A 122 -1.48 2.01 7.06
CA ILE A 122 -2.51 2.76 6.34
C ILE A 122 -2.94 2.01 5.07
N TYR A 123 -1.98 1.47 4.31
CA TYR A 123 -2.28 0.67 3.11
C TYR A 123 -2.92 -0.67 3.44
N MET A 124 -2.48 -1.32 4.52
CA MET A 124 -2.95 -2.66 4.89
C MET A 124 -4.36 -2.67 5.48
N ALA A 125 -4.70 -1.67 6.29
CA ALA A 125 -5.96 -1.66 7.04
C ALA A 125 -7.07 -0.82 6.39
N VAL A 126 -6.75 0.37 5.83
CA VAL A 126 -7.79 1.30 5.38
C VAL A 126 -8.52 0.80 4.14
N PRO A 127 -7.85 0.39 3.04
CA PRO A 127 -8.54 -0.21 1.89
C PRO A 127 -9.29 -1.50 2.24
N ALA A 128 -8.73 -2.31 3.14
CA ALA A 128 -9.37 -3.54 3.62
C ALA A 128 -10.75 -3.28 4.24
N LEU A 129 -10.83 -2.31 5.13
CA LEU A 129 -12.08 -1.91 5.78
C LEU A 129 -13.07 -1.27 4.79
N VAL A 130 -12.57 -0.51 3.81
CA VAL A 130 -13.42 0.03 2.75
C VAL A 130 -13.98 -1.08 1.86
N ALA A 131 -13.20 -2.11 1.55
CA ALA A 131 -13.65 -3.26 0.74
C ALA A 131 -14.82 -4.04 1.38
N THR A 132 -14.99 -3.91 2.70
CA THR A 132 -16.12 -4.47 3.47
C THR A 132 -17.17 -3.43 3.85
N ALA A 133 -17.10 -2.23 3.29
CA ALA A 133 -17.98 -1.10 3.59
C ALA A 133 -17.95 -0.61 5.05
N ASP A 134 -16.88 -0.92 5.79
CA ASP A 134 -16.64 -0.44 7.15
C ASP A 134 -16.02 0.97 7.16
N PHE A 135 -16.70 1.94 6.55
CA PHE A 135 -16.17 3.29 6.31
C PHE A 135 -15.77 4.04 7.59
N ALA A 136 -16.59 3.99 8.64
CA ALA A 136 -16.26 4.69 9.88
C ALA A 136 -15.04 4.09 10.59
N PRO A 137 -14.86 2.76 10.72
CA PRO A 137 -13.61 2.15 11.17
C PRO A 137 -12.41 2.49 10.27
N ALA A 138 -12.58 2.49 8.93
CA ALA A 138 -11.50 2.85 8.00
C ALA A 138 -11.01 4.29 8.24
N ASP A 139 -11.95 5.23 8.38
CA ASP A 139 -11.62 6.63 8.67
C ASP A 139 -10.97 6.80 10.05
N MET A 140 -11.43 6.07 11.05
CA MET A 140 -10.83 6.09 12.38
C MET A 140 -9.38 5.61 12.30
N GLN A 141 -9.09 4.48 11.62
CA GLN A 141 -7.72 3.99 11.46
C GLN A 141 -6.85 5.03 10.74
N TYR A 142 -7.31 5.61 9.63
CA TYR A 142 -6.55 6.62 8.91
C TYR A 142 -6.24 7.85 9.77
N ARG A 143 -7.23 8.39 10.47
CA ARG A 143 -7.06 9.58 11.33
C ARG A 143 -6.08 9.31 12.48
N MET A 144 -6.19 8.16 13.14
CA MET A 144 -5.31 7.81 14.27
C MET A 144 -3.87 7.57 13.82
N HIS A 145 -3.64 6.85 12.70
CA HIS A 145 -2.30 6.74 12.14
C HIS A 145 -1.72 8.11 11.80
N ARG A 146 -2.56 9.00 11.20
CA ARG A 146 -2.13 10.37 10.90
C ARG A 146 -1.82 11.17 12.17
N GLU A 147 -2.60 11.06 13.22
CA GLU A 147 -2.36 11.74 14.50
C GLU A 147 -1.01 11.36 15.11
N HIS A 148 -0.66 10.08 15.05
CA HIS A 148 0.59 9.58 15.62
C HIS A 148 1.83 9.85 14.76
N LEU A 149 1.70 9.84 13.43
CA LEU A 149 2.83 9.78 12.51
C LEU A 149 3.04 11.04 11.66
N TRP A 150 2.01 11.90 11.53
CA TRP A 150 2.11 13.09 10.71
C TRP A 150 2.94 14.17 11.40
N ASP A 151 3.92 14.72 10.68
CA ASP A 151 4.64 15.90 11.11
C ASP A 151 4.09 17.14 10.37
N PRO A 152 3.40 18.06 11.08
CA PRO A 152 2.85 19.26 10.45
C PRO A 152 3.93 20.26 9.99
N ALA A 153 5.17 20.15 10.50
CA ALA A 153 6.25 21.05 10.11
C ALA A 153 6.81 20.69 8.73
N THR A 154 6.87 19.39 8.42
CA THR A 154 7.36 18.90 7.12
C THR A 154 6.23 18.58 6.14
N GLY A 155 5.01 18.33 6.63
CA GLY A 155 3.91 17.84 5.81
C GLY A 155 4.10 16.40 5.31
N LEU A 156 4.84 15.59 6.05
CA LEU A 156 5.16 14.19 5.74
C LEU A 156 4.83 13.27 6.91
N TYR A 157 4.71 11.98 6.64
CA TYR A 157 4.61 10.97 7.67
C TYR A 157 5.99 10.51 8.13
N GLY A 158 6.19 10.45 9.45
CA GLY A 158 7.24 9.63 10.06
C GLY A 158 6.89 8.14 9.95
N HIS A 159 7.90 7.28 10.12
CA HIS A 159 7.72 5.84 9.89
C HIS A 159 7.00 5.13 11.05
N ARG A 160 7.55 5.22 12.29
CA ARG A 160 7.09 4.41 13.43
C ARG A 160 7.06 5.19 14.74
N ARG A 161 6.01 4.96 15.54
CA ARG A 161 5.87 5.49 16.90
C ARG A 161 5.28 4.42 17.83
N ASN A 162 5.83 4.30 19.04
CA ASN A 162 5.18 3.55 20.11
C ASN A 162 4.03 4.41 20.68
N THR A 163 2.82 3.87 20.69
CA THR A 163 1.62 4.63 21.11
C THR A 163 1.40 4.64 22.62
N VAL A 164 1.99 3.70 23.35
CA VAL A 164 1.88 3.60 24.82
C VAL A 164 2.91 4.50 25.50
N THR A 165 4.17 4.45 25.06
CA THR A 165 5.24 5.29 25.63
C THR A 165 5.33 6.67 24.99
N GLY A 166 4.76 6.86 23.80
CA GLY A 166 4.91 8.06 22.99
C GLY A 166 6.28 8.17 22.29
N GLU A 167 7.12 7.14 22.39
CA GLU A 167 8.47 7.14 21.82
C GLU A 167 8.44 7.26 20.29
N ALA A 168 9.24 8.19 19.77
CA ALA A 168 9.52 8.36 18.34
C ALA A 168 10.53 7.31 17.86
N VAL A 169 10.10 6.06 17.67
CA VAL A 169 10.98 4.92 17.35
C VAL A 169 11.77 5.16 16.05
N ARG A 170 11.08 5.62 15.00
CA ARG A 170 11.69 6.05 13.73
C ARG A 170 10.76 7.09 13.09
N MET A 171 10.94 8.37 13.42
CA MET A 171 10.10 9.46 12.91
C MET A 171 10.71 10.20 11.72
N VAL A 172 11.64 9.57 11.00
CA VAL A 172 12.15 10.09 9.73
C VAL A 172 11.11 9.92 8.62
N PRO A 173 11.05 10.85 7.65
CA PRO A 173 10.10 10.76 6.53
C PRO A 173 10.57 9.71 5.51
N TRP A 174 10.34 8.45 5.83
CA TRP A 174 10.65 7.33 4.95
C TRP A 174 9.87 7.41 3.65
N ALA A 175 10.56 7.43 2.51
CA ALA A 175 9.96 7.68 1.20
C ALA A 175 8.92 6.63 0.83
N THR A 176 9.29 5.33 0.91
CA THR A 176 8.36 4.21 0.69
C THR A 176 7.19 4.26 1.68
N GLY A 177 7.40 4.69 2.95
CA GLY A 177 6.33 4.85 3.93
C GLY A 177 5.30 5.91 3.52
N ASN A 178 5.75 7.06 3.03
CA ASN A 178 4.85 8.09 2.48
C ASN A 178 4.16 7.61 1.21
N GLY A 179 4.84 6.81 0.38
CA GLY A 179 4.25 6.11 -0.76
C GLY A 179 3.12 5.15 -0.34
N TRP A 180 3.33 4.33 0.69
CA TRP A 180 2.30 3.45 1.25
C TRP A 180 1.05 4.22 1.69
N ALA A 181 1.23 5.33 2.40
CA ALA A 181 0.11 6.17 2.84
C ALA A 181 -0.67 6.74 1.66
N ALA A 182 0.00 7.34 0.67
CA ALA A 182 -0.63 7.90 -0.52
C ALA A 182 -1.37 6.83 -1.33
N ALA A 183 -0.71 5.70 -1.63
CA ALA A 183 -1.28 4.60 -2.39
C ALA A 183 -2.46 3.93 -1.66
N GLY A 184 -2.36 3.78 -0.34
CA GLY A 184 -3.43 3.20 0.48
C GLY A 184 -4.70 4.02 0.43
N ILE A 185 -4.61 5.33 0.57
CA ILE A 185 -5.79 6.21 0.52
C ILE A 185 -6.33 6.33 -0.90
N ALA A 186 -5.47 6.40 -1.93
CA ALA A 186 -5.92 6.39 -3.33
C ALA A 186 -6.70 5.10 -3.65
N ARG A 187 -6.20 3.93 -3.20
CA ARG A 187 -6.91 2.66 -3.35
C ARG A 187 -8.24 2.64 -2.59
N ALA A 188 -8.26 3.12 -1.36
CA ALA A 188 -9.48 3.19 -0.55
C ALA A 188 -10.55 4.10 -1.20
N LEU A 189 -10.15 5.25 -1.73
CA LEU A 189 -11.03 6.16 -2.48
C LEU A 189 -11.62 5.49 -3.71
N ARG A 190 -10.81 4.78 -4.48
CA ARG A 190 -11.25 4.03 -5.67
C ARG A 190 -12.24 2.91 -5.31
N LEU A 191 -11.94 2.12 -4.27
CA LEU A 191 -12.80 1.03 -3.81
C LEU A 191 -14.15 1.53 -3.28
N GLY A 192 -14.14 2.58 -2.51
CA GLY A 192 -15.35 3.14 -1.91
C GLY A 192 -16.20 3.94 -2.90
N GLY A 193 -15.57 4.60 -3.86
CA GLY A 193 -16.25 5.38 -4.88
C GLY A 193 -17.33 6.33 -4.27
N ASP A 194 -18.50 6.34 -4.86
CA ASP A 194 -19.64 7.12 -4.36
C ASP A 194 -20.23 6.59 -3.03
N GLY A 195 -19.92 5.37 -2.64
CA GLY A 195 -20.28 4.82 -1.33
C GLY A 195 -19.52 5.44 -0.17
N THR A 196 -18.35 6.04 -0.42
CA THR A 196 -17.60 6.77 0.61
C THR A 196 -18.35 8.02 1.05
N PRO A 197 -18.59 8.23 2.38
CA PRO A 197 -19.24 9.44 2.87
C PRO A 197 -18.54 10.70 2.35
N ALA A 198 -19.32 11.68 1.84
CA ALA A 198 -18.80 12.82 1.07
C ALA A 198 -17.73 13.64 1.83
N GLU A 199 -17.94 13.90 3.13
CA GLU A 199 -16.99 14.64 3.97
C GLU A 199 -15.68 13.86 4.13
N MET A 200 -15.76 12.55 4.36
CA MET A 200 -14.60 11.66 4.47
C MET A 200 -13.83 11.63 3.15
N ARG A 201 -14.53 11.44 2.04
CA ARG A 201 -13.96 11.43 0.68
C ARG A 201 -13.21 12.73 0.40
N GLY A 202 -13.83 13.90 0.61
CA GLY A 202 -13.20 15.21 0.38
C GLY A 202 -11.95 15.42 1.23
N ARG A 203 -11.99 15.03 2.50
CA ARG A 203 -10.84 15.10 3.39
C ARG A 203 -9.70 14.18 2.92
N TRP A 204 -9.98 12.93 2.56
CA TRP A 204 -9.00 11.99 2.08
C TRP A 204 -8.36 12.46 0.77
N GLN A 205 -9.15 12.95 -0.18
CA GLN A 205 -8.66 13.52 -1.45
C GLN A 205 -7.71 14.71 -1.21
N SER A 206 -8.11 15.67 -0.36
CA SER A 206 -7.27 16.84 -0.05
C SER A 206 -5.96 16.42 0.61
N GLN A 207 -6.02 15.58 1.66
CA GLN A 207 -4.84 15.16 2.40
C GLN A 207 -3.87 14.32 1.55
N THR A 208 -4.38 13.53 0.61
CA THR A 208 -3.52 12.76 -0.31
C THR A 208 -2.89 13.68 -1.36
N ARG A 209 -3.63 14.68 -1.88
CA ARG A 209 -3.08 15.70 -2.76
C ARG A 209 -1.91 16.44 -2.07
N ASP A 210 -2.14 16.94 -0.85
CA ASP A 210 -1.14 17.67 -0.08
C ASP A 210 0.12 16.82 0.15
N LEU A 211 -0.06 15.51 0.44
CA LEU A 211 1.05 14.57 0.61
C LEU A 211 1.85 14.39 -0.69
N LEU A 212 1.16 14.19 -1.83
CA LEU A 212 1.80 14.05 -3.14
C LEU A 212 2.60 15.30 -3.52
N GLU A 213 2.02 16.50 -3.29
CA GLU A 213 2.70 17.77 -3.52
C GLU A 213 3.93 17.93 -2.64
N GLN A 214 3.83 17.52 -1.38
CA GLN A 214 4.93 17.62 -0.44
C GLN A 214 6.06 16.64 -0.79
N CYS A 215 5.74 15.38 -1.11
CA CYS A 215 6.74 14.40 -1.56
C CYS A 215 7.47 14.89 -2.83
N ALA A 216 6.74 15.49 -3.78
CA ALA A 216 7.33 16.01 -5.03
C ALA A 216 8.43 17.05 -4.82
N ARG A 217 8.49 17.73 -3.68
CA ARG A 217 9.57 18.69 -3.35
C ARG A 217 10.92 18.02 -3.11
N PHE A 218 10.91 16.73 -2.83
CA PHE A 218 12.10 15.91 -2.59
C PHE A 218 12.45 15.02 -3.78
N GLU A 219 11.77 15.24 -4.93
CA GLU A 219 12.11 14.59 -6.19
C GLU A 219 13.54 14.96 -6.61
N ARG A 220 14.34 13.95 -6.87
CA ARG A 220 15.70 14.10 -7.39
C ARG A 220 15.67 14.48 -8.89
N PRO A 221 16.76 15.04 -9.43
CA PRO A 221 16.84 15.37 -10.87
C PRO A 221 16.61 14.16 -11.78
N ASP A 222 16.83 12.92 -11.29
CA ASP A 222 16.60 11.69 -12.03
C ASP A 222 15.16 11.13 -11.90
N GLY A 223 14.26 11.84 -11.21
CA GLY A 223 12.86 11.46 -11.02
C GLY A 223 12.63 10.43 -9.91
N ARG A 224 13.66 10.08 -9.13
CA ARG A 224 13.56 9.14 -7.99
C ARG A 224 13.65 9.88 -6.66
N PHE A 225 13.66 9.15 -5.55
CA PHE A 225 13.70 9.71 -4.21
C PHE A 225 14.85 9.09 -3.40
N HIS A 226 15.29 9.77 -2.35
CA HIS A 226 16.10 9.16 -1.31
C HIS A 226 15.23 8.34 -0.36
N ASP A 227 15.77 7.28 0.27
CA ASP A 227 15.03 6.44 1.24
C ASP A 227 14.43 7.28 2.38
N VAL A 228 15.17 8.27 2.86
CA VAL A 228 14.64 9.32 3.74
C VAL A 228 14.55 10.60 2.92
N LEU A 229 13.32 11.11 2.73
CA LEU A 229 13.03 12.16 1.77
C LEU A 229 13.90 13.42 1.96
N ASP A 230 14.13 13.82 3.19
CA ASP A 230 14.89 15.03 3.57
C ASP A 230 16.37 14.77 3.88
N ASP A 231 16.86 13.52 3.66
CA ASP A 231 18.26 13.16 3.87
C ASP A 231 18.91 12.63 2.58
N PRO A 232 19.64 13.49 1.85
CA PRO A 232 20.30 13.12 0.60
C PRO A 232 21.50 12.18 0.77
N THR A 233 21.87 11.82 1.99
CA THR A 233 22.95 10.86 2.26
C THR A 233 22.44 9.41 2.26
N THR A 234 21.12 9.21 2.29
CA THR A 234 20.51 7.89 2.21
C THR A 234 20.52 7.35 0.77
N PHE A 235 20.34 6.05 0.62
CA PHE A 235 20.29 5.43 -0.71
C PHE A 235 19.12 5.92 -1.55
N VAL A 236 19.18 5.71 -2.86
CA VAL A 236 18.09 6.06 -3.79
C VAL A 236 17.10 4.91 -3.83
N ASP A 237 15.81 5.23 -3.69
CA ASP A 237 14.69 4.30 -3.66
C ASP A 237 13.71 4.58 -4.81
N GLY A 238 13.55 3.59 -5.70
CA GLY A 238 12.56 3.63 -6.78
C GLY A 238 11.15 3.25 -6.35
N THR A 239 10.98 2.53 -5.20
CA THR A 239 9.67 2.06 -4.72
C THR A 239 8.73 3.22 -4.44
N ALA A 240 9.23 4.25 -3.75
CA ALA A 240 8.46 5.44 -3.41
C ALA A 240 7.87 6.10 -4.67
N GLY A 241 8.69 6.24 -5.73
CA GLY A 241 8.24 6.80 -7.00
C GLY A 241 7.09 6.02 -7.63
N LEU A 242 7.14 4.68 -7.60
CA LEU A 242 6.06 3.82 -8.10
C LEU A 242 4.77 3.97 -7.28
N MET A 243 4.87 4.00 -5.96
CA MET A 243 3.71 4.15 -5.07
C MET A 243 3.04 5.52 -5.22
N LEU A 244 3.84 6.59 -5.27
CA LEU A 244 3.34 7.96 -5.49
C LEU A 244 2.72 8.11 -6.88
N ALA A 245 3.34 7.50 -7.91
CA ALA A 245 2.80 7.48 -9.27
C ALA A 245 1.47 6.72 -9.35
N TYR A 246 1.35 5.57 -8.68
CA TYR A 246 0.08 4.84 -8.57
C TYR A 246 -1.03 5.71 -7.97
N ALA A 247 -0.74 6.41 -6.86
CA ALA A 247 -1.70 7.28 -6.21
C ALA A 247 -2.11 8.47 -7.12
N ALA A 248 -1.15 9.08 -7.80
CA ALA A 248 -1.38 10.20 -8.71
C ALA A 248 -2.20 9.78 -9.94
N PHE A 249 -1.83 8.71 -10.65
CA PHE A 249 -2.62 8.19 -11.78
C PHE A 249 -4.03 7.79 -11.36
N THR A 250 -4.17 7.14 -10.19
CA THR A 250 -5.49 6.80 -9.65
C THR A 250 -6.31 8.05 -9.39
N GLY A 251 -5.73 9.08 -8.80
CA GLY A 251 -6.42 10.33 -8.52
C GLY A 251 -6.86 11.09 -9.77
N VAL A 252 -6.05 11.09 -10.81
CA VAL A 252 -6.41 11.70 -12.10
C VAL A 252 -7.52 10.90 -12.79
N ALA A 253 -7.36 9.56 -12.85
CA ALA A 253 -8.37 8.69 -13.46
C ALA A 253 -9.74 8.76 -12.77
N ASP A 254 -9.75 8.97 -11.43
CA ASP A 254 -10.95 9.10 -10.62
C ASP A 254 -11.44 10.57 -10.49
N GLY A 255 -10.77 11.54 -11.17
CA GLY A 255 -11.19 12.93 -11.33
C GLY A 255 -11.03 13.81 -10.07
N TRP A 256 -10.23 13.42 -9.09
CA TRP A 256 -9.98 14.25 -7.90
C TRP A 256 -8.57 14.89 -7.86
N LEU A 257 -7.71 14.57 -8.83
CA LEU A 257 -6.48 15.29 -9.15
C LEU A 257 -6.52 15.82 -10.58
N ASP A 258 -5.82 16.90 -10.84
CA ASP A 258 -5.66 17.43 -12.18
C ASP A 258 -4.57 16.72 -12.98
N GLU A 259 -4.52 16.97 -14.31
CA GLU A 259 -3.60 16.28 -15.23
C GLU A 259 -2.12 16.51 -14.93
N THR A 260 -1.75 17.59 -14.23
CA THR A 260 -0.34 17.86 -13.88
C THR A 260 0.25 16.79 -12.96
N PHE A 261 -0.62 16.11 -12.19
CA PHE A 261 -0.21 14.95 -11.38
C PHE A 261 0.13 13.73 -12.25
N ALA A 262 -0.57 13.53 -13.37
CA ALA A 262 -0.23 12.46 -14.30
C ALA A 262 1.13 12.69 -14.96
N GLU A 263 1.48 13.93 -15.32
CA GLU A 263 2.79 14.28 -15.87
C GLU A 263 3.93 13.97 -14.87
N ARG A 264 3.73 14.25 -13.59
CA ARG A 264 4.69 13.88 -12.53
C ARG A 264 4.78 12.37 -12.36
N ALA A 265 3.64 11.70 -12.32
CA ALA A 265 3.56 10.25 -12.19
C ALA A 265 4.29 9.52 -13.33
N GLU A 266 4.19 10.00 -14.59
CA GLU A 266 4.96 9.45 -15.72
C GLU A 266 6.47 9.54 -15.45
N ARG A 267 6.98 10.68 -14.96
CA ARG A 267 8.41 10.82 -14.64
C ARG A 267 8.85 9.87 -13.54
N TRP A 268 8.10 9.77 -12.45
CA TRP A 268 8.40 8.88 -11.32
C TRP A 268 8.37 7.41 -11.74
N MET A 269 7.33 7.01 -12.49
CA MET A 269 7.19 5.67 -13.03
C MET A 269 8.34 5.33 -13.98
N ASP A 270 8.61 6.19 -14.98
CA ASP A 270 9.65 5.96 -15.97
C ASP A 270 11.04 5.88 -15.33
N ALA A 271 11.32 6.72 -14.33
CA ALA A 271 12.57 6.71 -13.59
C ALA A 271 12.81 5.38 -12.84
N ALA A 272 11.79 4.82 -12.20
CA ALA A 272 11.89 3.53 -11.52
C ALA A 272 11.95 2.36 -12.52
N LEU A 273 11.09 2.37 -13.57
CA LEU A 273 11.03 1.31 -14.57
C LEU A 273 12.29 1.23 -15.45
N ALA A 274 13.07 2.31 -15.56
CA ALA A 274 14.37 2.29 -16.22
C ALA A 274 15.38 1.33 -15.56
N HIS A 275 15.14 0.93 -14.32
CA HIS A 275 15.97 0.02 -13.54
C HIS A 275 15.41 -1.41 -13.48
N VAL A 276 14.47 -1.77 -14.36
CA VAL A 276 14.03 -3.17 -14.51
C VAL A 276 15.09 -3.93 -15.30
N ASP A 277 15.60 -5.01 -14.71
CA ASP A 277 16.62 -5.85 -15.36
C ASP A 277 16.04 -6.84 -16.40
N ALA A 278 16.91 -7.59 -17.04
CA ALA A 278 16.54 -8.57 -18.05
C ALA A 278 15.69 -9.74 -17.53
N ASN A 279 15.60 -9.92 -16.21
CA ASN A 279 14.77 -10.94 -15.57
C ASN A 279 13.43 -10.36 -15.07
N GLY A 280 13.19 -9.07 -15.28
CA GLY A 280 11.98 -8.39 -14.82
C GLY A 280 12.05 -7.89 -13.38
N LEU A 281 13.22 -7.94 -12.71
CA LEU A 281 13.39 -7.44 -11.36
C LEU A 281 13.55 -5.92 -11.38
N VAL A 282 12.73 -5.23 -10.61
CA VAL A 282 12.88 -3.79 -10.33
C VAL A 282 14.05 -3.64 -9.37
N GLN A 283 15.12 -3.02 -9.84
CA GLN A 283 16.36 -2.79 -9.10
C GLN A 283 16.38 -1.41 -8.46
N GLU A 284 17.36 -1.18 -7.58
CA GLU A 284 17.59 0.11 -6.93
C GLU A 284 16.35 0.63 -6.18
N VAL A 285 15.68 -0.28 -5.49
CA VAL A 285 14.52 -0.02 -4.64
C VAL A 285 14.86 -0.31 -3.18
N CYS A 286 13.99 0.11 -2.25
CA CYS A 286 14.08 -0.28 -0.86
C CYS A 286 14.03 -1.82 -0.76
N GLY A 287 15.14 -2.45 -0.38
CA GLY A 287 15.38 -3.88 -0.59
C GLY A 287 14.91 -4.76 0.56
N ALA A 288 14.09 -5.78 0.22
CA ALA A 288 13.74 -6.81 1.18
C ALA A 288 14.98 -7.67 1.56
N PRO A 289 14.99 -8.33 2.75
CA PRO A 289 13.94 -8.37 3.77
C PRO A 289 14.09 -7.30 4.86
N HIS A 290 15.12 -6.49 4.85
CA HIS A 290 15.43 -5.57 5.95
C HIS A 290 15.05 -4.12 5.68
N PHE A 291 14.85 -3.75 4.42
CA PHE A 291 14.46 -2.39 3.99
C PHE A 291 15.41 -1.29 4.50
N ASP A 292 16.70 -1.63 4.61
CA ASP A 292 17.78 -0.78 5.12
C ASP A 292 18.84 -0.42 4.06
N ARG A 293 18.68 -0.94 2.83
CA ARG A 293 19.59 -0.74 1.69
C ARG A 293 18.88 -0.97 0.36
N GLN A 294 19.54 -0.56 -0.72
CA GLN A 294 19.06 -0.89 -2.06
C GLN A 294 19.05 -2.41 -2.31
N GLY A 295 18.08 -2.84 -3.10
CA GLY A 295 17.92 -4.23 -3.51
C GLY A 295 16.75 -4.40 -4.45
N THR A 296 16.02 -5.47 -4.25
CA THR A 296 14.73 -5.80 -4.89
C THR A 296 13.70 -6.11 -3.81
N SER A 297 12.41 -5.91 -4.10
CA SER A 297 11.36 -6.24 -3.16
C SER A 297 10.03 -6.58 -3.86
N ALA A 298 9.20 -7.38 -3.19
CA ALA A 298 7.91 -7.78 -3.74
C ALA A 298 6.95 -6.59 -3.92
N GLU A 299 6.99 -5.62 -3.01
CA GLU A 299 6.17 -4.41 -3.14
C GLU A 299 6.58 -3.57 -4.35
N ALA A 300 7.88 -3.40 -4.61
CA ALA A 300 8.33 -2.66 -5.79
C ALA A 300 7.89 -3.34 -7.09
N GLN A 301 7.96 -4.69 -7.15
CA GLN A 301 7.43 -5.46 -8.28
C GLN A 301 5.92 -5.26 -8.45
N ALA A 302 5.16 -5.36 -7.35
CA ALA A 302 3.72 -5.17 -7.39
C ALA A 302 3.34 -3.74 -7.80
N PHE A 303 4.02 -2.73 -7.23
CA PHE A 303 3.74 -1.34 -7.58
C PHE A 303 4.19 -0.96 -9.00
N ALA A 304 5.18 -1.61 -9.58
CA ALA A 304 5.47 -1.47 -11.01
C ALA A 304 4.25 -1.86 -11.86
N LEU A 305 3.60 -2.99 -11.54
CA LEU A 305 2.39 -3.46 -12.23
C LEU A 305 1.15 -2.60 -11.92
N LEU A 306 0.94 -2.26 -10.65
CA LEU A 306 -0.15 -1.40 -10.21
C LEU A 306 -0.10 -0.03 -10.88
N THR A 307 1.09 0.58 -10.95
CA THR A 307 1.30 1.89 -11.57
C THR A 307 1.04 1.85 -13.07
N LEU A 308 1.54 0.80 -13.75
CA LEU A 308 1.25 0.58 -15.17
C LEU A 308 -0.25 0.42 -15.43
N SER A 309 -0.96 -0.34 -14.58
CA SER A 309 -2.41 -0.53 -14.69
C SER A 309 -3.19 0.76 -14.39
N ALA A 310 -2.77 1.54 -13.38
CA ALA A 310 -3.41 2.82 -13.08
C ALA A 310 -3.23 3.83 -14.21
N ARG A 311 -2.05 3.86 -14.83
CA ARG A 311 -1.77 4.71 -15.99
C ARG A 311 -2.61 4.31 -17.21
N ASP A 312 -2.79 3.02 -17.47
CA ASP A 312 -3.61 2.54 -18.61
C ASP A 312 -5.08 2.97 -18.49
N ARG A 313 -5.56 3.32 -17.30
CA ARG A 313 -6.90 3.89 -17.09
C ARG A 313 -7.07 5.33 -17.62
N LEU A 314 -5.96 6.01 -17.95
CA LEU A 314 -5.98 7.36 -18.53
C LEU A 314 -5.99 7.34 -20.07
N ALA A 315 -5.81 6.17 -20.69
CA ALA A 315 -5.80 6.00 -22.14
C ALA A 315 -7.20 5.67 -22.64
#